data_c312958b021a61b21bdd008bdb7ea6c8
#
_entry.id   c312958b021a61b21bdd008bdb7ea6c8
#
_cell.length_a   1.000
_cell.length_b   1.000
_cell.length_c   1.000
_cell.angle_alpha   90.00
_cell.angle_beta   90.00
_cell.angle_gamma   90.00
#
_symmetry.space_group_name_H-M   'P 1'
#
loop_
_entity.id
_entity.type
_entity.pdbx_description
1 polymer ?
#
loop_
_entity_poly.entity_id
_entity_poly.type
_entity_poly.pdbx_seq_one_letter_code
_entity_poly.pdbx_strand_id
1 'polypeptide(L)'
;MTISFFERNIRSLTSDIRYIVRSLLRMPGYLTVAILSLALGLGATTAMLAVVDSVLLRPLDLPNTDRLESIQFLDSKGVPAPFVDRETFDSLRRDTKSFLAVNAYVSLPAPVKTAVASKVVVGISTTSNIADVSGVKPRLGRWFSDRDTGGSVAVISSRMWNDLFASDPAILGQLFELNGKPTTVIGVMPAGFSYPFSAEEEEVYFPVDMTGKNSTSSGSVLVVAMRKPSINESQAFEELRSLTSRMPVSDGIKKVPVLRPFLSTITGDKKTPLLALLTACSLLLLIGCANTANLQIARSMARRNEISLRVALGAGRERILALILTESLTVSLLGAAVGLTVALVAASYIRNVYSKQYPRFGEIYIHSSIFAACAALAIIAGLLAAAGPAIHAMRHMRGVSSRARVTRRSHLANALVVAELALTFILLISAGLLLRTFRSLEQVPLGFDPRELTLLTLMPSDSTQQPAVSAADYSSILSALEAMPGVQAATTETSVPFSDFSLRMNTSISLPGRTASTLDTADISLISQNYLKTMGIKIEAGRNLQMSDGAGSALVCLVNDAFKRRYWYDSTSMIGAPLKFISRNPSERLLQQSARIVGIIPDIMGNQEIGKAIEPKVYIDYRQFPATSGMATFFSE
;
A
#
# COMPACT_ATOMS: atom_id res chain seq x y z
N MET A 1 11.96 -56.44 18.85
CA MET A 1 10.78 -56.71 17.99
C MET A 1 10.29 -55.47 17.22
N THR A 2 10.48 -54.27 17.74
CA THR A 2 10.05 -52.99 17.13
C THR A 2 10.89 -52.54 15.91
N ILE A 3 12.18 -52.79 15.88
CA ILE A 3 13.08 -52.38 14.78
C ILE A 3 12.76 -53.14 13.47
N SER A 4 12.50 -54.44 13.55
CA SER A 4 12.14 -55.26 12.37
C SER A 4 10.80 -54.92 11.72
N PHE A 5 9.86 -54.37 12.50
CA PHE A 5 8.56 -53.89 11.99
C PHE A 5 8.72 -52.56 11.21
N PHE A 6 9.58 -51.68 11.69
CA PHE A 6 9.88 -50.39 11.07
C PHE A 6 10.66 -50.56 9.75
N GLU A 7 11.68 -51.44 9.74
CA GLU A 7 12.44 -51.73 8.51
C GLU A 7 11.61 -52.45 7.44
N ARG A 8 10.68 -53.32 7.83
CA ARG A 8 9.79 -54.04 6.92
C ARG A 8 8.78 -53.06 6.27
N ASN A 9 8.30 -52.08 7.02
CA ASN A 9 7.42 -51.03 6.51
C ASN A 9 8.16 -50.07 5.57
N ILE A 10 9.39 -49.69 5.88
CA ILE A 10 10.17 -48.80 5.00
C ILE A 10 10.51 -49.49 3.66
N ARG A 11 10.94 -50.78 3.67
CA ARG A 11 11.19 -51.53 2.43
C ARG A 11 9.93 -51.73 1.59
N SER A 12 8.77 -51.90 2.22
CA SER A 12 7.50 -51.96 1.50
C SER A 12 7.12 -50.62 0.87
N LEU A 13 7.34 -49.50 1.58
CA LEU A 13 7.08 -48.14 1.08
C LEU A 13 7.96 -47.80 -0.15
N THR A 14 9.24 -48.11 -0.11
CA THR A 14 10.14 -47.84 -1.24
C THR A 14 9.81 -48.68 -2.47
N SER A 15 9.38 -49.94 -2.30
CA SER A 15 8.91 -50.77 -3.40
C SER A 15 7.59 -50.26 -4.00
N ASP A 16 6.68 -49.76 -3.16
CA ASP A 16 5.41 -49.18 -3.57
C ASP A 16 5.62 -47.85 -4.33
N ILE A 17 6.50 -46.97 -3.85
CA ILE A 17 6.85 -45.71 -4.56
C ILE A 17 7.44 -46.01 -5.94
N ARG A 18 8.38 -46.94 -6.04
CA ARG A 18 8.99 -47.35 -7.34
C ARG A 18 7.94 -47.92 -8.30
N TYR A 19 7.02 -48.74 -7.80
CA TYR A 19 5.90 -49.27 -8.58
C TYR A 19 4.97 -48.14 -9.05
N ILE A 20 4.61 -47.22 -8.15
CA ILE A 20 3.73 -46.07 -8.43
C ILE A 20 4.36 -45.17 -9.49
N VAL A 21 5.63 -44.80 -9.35
CA VAL A 21 6.34 -43.96 -10.32
C VAL A 21 6.36 -44.60 -11.71
N ARG A 22 6.70 -45.91 -11.81
CA ARG A 22 6.67 -46.63 -13.09
C ARG A 22 5.26 -46.70 -13.68
N SER A 23 4.25 -46.86 -12.85
CA SER A 23 2.84 -46.90 -13.27
C SER A 23 2.34 -45.53 -13.74
N LEU A 24 2.78 -44.42 -13.08
CA LEU A 24 2.45 -43.06 -13.47
C LEU A 24 3.11 -42.68 -14.81
N LEU A 25 4.38 -43.03 -15.01
CA LEU A 25 5.12 -42.78 -16.26
C LEU A 25 4.54 -43.51 -17.48
N ARG A 26 3.79 -44.60 -17.28
CA ARG A 26 3.09 -45.30 -18.37
C ARG A 26 1.82 -44.58 -18.86
N MET A 27 1.35 -43.56 -18.13
CA MET A 27 0.17 -42.75 -18.49
C MET A 27 0.51 -41.26 -18.45
N PRO A 28 1.31 -40.77 -19.40
CA PRO A 28 1.83 -39.40 -19.34
C PRO A 28 0.72 -38.34 -19.38
N GLY A 29 -0.34 -38.56 -20.14
CA GLY A 29 -1.46 -37.60 -20.21
C GLY A 29 -2.15 -37.37 -18.84
N TYR A 30 -2.42 -38.46 -18.09
CA TYR A 30 -2.96 -38.37 -16.74
C TYR A 30 -2.00 -37.60 -15.82
N LEU A 31 -0.74 -38.00 -15.81
CA LEU A 31 0.28 -37.42 -14.91
C LEU A 31 0.46 -35.93 -15.20
N THR A 32 0.56 -35.55 -16.46
CA THR A 32 0.75 -34.13 -16.85
C THR A 32 -0.44 -33.27 -16.43
N VAL A 33 -1.68 -33.70 -16.72
CA VAL A 33 -2.88 -32.94 -16.34
C VAL A 33 -3.02 -32.82 -14.83
N ALA A 34 -2.81 -33.91 -14.08
CA ALA A 34 -2.89 -33.89 -12.62
C ALA A 34 -1.81 -32.99 -11.99
N ILE A 35 -0.55 -33.10 -12.45
CA ILE A 35 0.55 -32.25 -11.96
C ILE A 35 0.28 -30.78 -12.29
N LEU A 36 -0.09 -30.44 -13.53
CA LEU A 36 -0.33 -29.05 -13.93
C LEU A 36 -1.50 -28.43 -13.17
N SER A 37 -2.59 -29.20 -12.99
CA SER A 37 -3.76 -28.73 -12.23
C SER A 37 -3.41 -28.43 -10.77
N LEU A 38 -2.69 -29.34 -10.10
CA LEU A 38 -2.23 -29.14 -8.73
C LEU A 38 -1.14 -28.07 -8.62
N ALA A 39 -0.20 -28.04 -9.59
CA ALA A 39 0.88 -27.06 -9.60
C ALA A 39 0.37 -25.62 -9.71
N LEU A 40 -0.65 -25.40 -10.56
CA LEU A 40 -1.27 -24.09 -10.70
C LEU A 40 -1.96 -23.66 -9.39
N GLY A 41 -2.75 -24.54 -8.79
CA GLY A 41 -3.42 -24.26 -7.52
C GLY A 41 -2.46 -24.07 -6.35
N LEU A 42 -1.50 -24.99 -6.17
CA LEU A 42 -0.49 -24.91 -5.11
C LEU A 42 0.44 -23.71 -5.30
N GLY A 43 0.87 -23.46 -6.54
CA GLY A 43 1.76 -22.35 -6.88
C GLY A 43 1.11 -21.00 -6.61
N ALA A 44 -0.12 -20.79 -7.12
CA ALA A 44 -0.87 -19.56 -6.87
C ALA A 44 -1.16 -19.33 -5.38
N THR A 45 -1.61 -20.38 -4.68
CA THR A 45 -1.91 -20.28 -3.23
C THR A 45 -0.63 -19.99 -2.42
N THR A 46 0.49 -20.64 -2.75
CA THR A 46 1.78 -20.43 -2.08
C THR A 46 2.33 -19.03 -2.34
N ALA A 47 2.27 -18.54 -3.60
CA ALA A 47 2.68 -17.18 -3.93
C ALA A 47 1.84 -16.14 -3.17
N MET A 48 0.51 -16.33 -3.16
CA MET A 48 -0.40 -15.43 -2.45
C MET A 48 -0.21 -15.49 -0.93
N LEU A 49 0.10 -16.67 -0.39
CA LEU A 49 0.42 -16.84 1.02
C LEU A 49 1.70 -16.07 1.38
N ALA A 50 2.72 -16.10 0.51
CA ALA A 50 3.94 -15.33 0.71
C ALA A 50 3.67 -13.81 0.71
N VAL A 51 2.77 -13.32 -0.15
CA VAL A 51 2.34 -11.91 -0.16
C VAL A 51 1.59 -11.57 1.13
N VAL A 52 0.64 -12.39 1.52
CA VAL A 52 -0.16 -12.17 2.76
C VAL A 52 0.73 -12.23 4.00
N ASP A 53 1.65 -13.19 4.06
CA ASP A 53 2.61 -13.29 5.16
C ASP A 53 3.46 -12.03 5.27
N SER A 54 4.13 -11.62 4.18
CA SER A 54 5.00 -10.46 4.18
C SER A 54 4.28 -9.14 4.45
N VAL A 55 3.07 -8.96 3.90
CA VAL A 55 2.35 -7.68 3.99
C VAL A 55 1.51 -7.56 5.26
N LEU A 56 0.80 -8.65 5.67
CA LEU A 56 -0.21 -8.59 6.73
C LEU A 56 0.19 -9.28 8.03
N LEU A 57 0.92 -10.40 7.95
CA LEU A 57 1.14 -11.26 9.13
C LEU A 57 2.49 -11.06 9.77
N ARG A 58 3.51 -10.84 8.95
CA ARG A 58 4.88 -10.71 9.45
C ARG A 58 5.01 -9.42 10.25
N PRO A 59 5.52 -9.47 11.49
CA PRO A 59 5.84 -8.28 12.27
C PRO A 59 6.83 -7.38 11.49
N LEU A 60 6.80 -6.08 11.75
CA LEU A 60 7.84 -5.17 11.26
C LEU A 60 9.19 -5.59 11.88
N ASP A 61 10.29 -5.37 11.14
CA ASP A 61 11.64 -5.63 11.66
C ASP A 61 12.07 -4.60 12.72
N LEU A 62 11.13 -4.31 13.65
CA LEU A 62 11.34 -3.45 14.80
C LEU A 62 11.03 -4.20 16.09
N PRO A 63 11.78 -3.96 17.16
CA PRO A 63 11.45 -4.47 18.49
C PRO A 63 10.07 -3.95 18.95
N ASN A 64 9.29 -4.83 19.60
CA ASN A 64 8.01 -4.45 20.23
C ASN A 64 6.95 -3.86 19.28
N THR A 65 6.88 -4.31 18.06
CA THR A 65 5.94 -3.85 17.02
C THR A 65 4.47 -3.98 17.43
N ASP A 66 4.15 -4.96 18.26
CA ASP A 66 2.83 -5.21 18.84
C ASP A 66 2.33 -4.09 19.76
N ARG A 67 3.23 -3.21 20.22
CA ARG A 67 2.95 -2.07 21.09
C ARG A 67 3.07 -0.73 20.38
N LEU A 68 3.43 -0.73 19.09
CA LEU A 68 3.48 0.48 18.29
C LEU A 68 2.09 0.82 17.77
N GLU A 69 1.66 2.04 18.06
CA GLU A 69 0.33 2.52 17.72
C GLU A 69 0.40 3.88 17.03
N SER A 70 -0.40 4.08 16.01
CA SER A 70 -0.59 5.38 15.35
C SER A 70 -1.74 6.11 16.04
N ILE A 71 -1.50 7.35 16.47
CA ILE A 71 -2.51 8.24 17.03
C ILE A 71 -3.01 9.15 15.92
N GLN A 72 -4.30 9.08 15.63
CA GLN A 72 -4.99 9.85 14.62
C GLN A 72 -6.21 10.54 15.25
N PHE A 73 -6.83 11.46 14.51
CA PHE A 73 -8.07 12.11 14.95
C PHE A 73 -9.11 12.04 13.83
N LEU A 74 -10.39 12.00 14.20
CA LEU A 74 -11.45 12.13 13.21
C LEU A 74 -11.50 13.56 12.68
N ASP A 75 -11.60 13.69 11.37
CA ASP A 75 -11.86 14.97 10.71
C ASP A 75 -13.33 15.39 10.86
N SER A 76 -13.69 16.52 10.26
CA SER A 76 -15.07 17.04 10.25
C SER A 76 -16.09 16.10 9.61
N LYS A 77 -15.65 15.12 8.83
CA LYS A 77 -16.47 14.10 8.16
C LYS A 77 -16.53 12.78 8.93
N GLY A 78 -15.87 12.70 10.09
CA GLY A 78 -15.75 11.48 10.87
C GLY A 78 -14.77 10.44 10.28
N VAL A 79 -13.88 10.86 9.39
CA VAL A 79 -12.84 10.01 8.79
C VAL A 79 -11.54 10.21 9.56
N PRO A 80 -10.79 9.14 9.88
CA PRO A 80 -9.49 9.27 10.52
C PRO A 80 -8.50 10.05 9.66
N ALA A 81 -8.03 11.20 10.15
CA ALA A 81 -6.99 12.01 9.55
C ALA A 81 -5.65 11.64 10.19
N PRO A 82 -4.62 11.32 9.40
CA PRO A 82 -3.34 10.87 9.94
C PRO A 82 -2.52 11.99 10.58
N PHE A 83 -2.76 13.23 10.18
CA PHE A 83 -2.00 14.38 10.63
C PHE A 83 -2.56 14.96 11.92
N VAL A 84 -1.67 15.25 12.87
CA VAL A 84 -1.95 15.83 14.18
C VAL A 84 -1.30 17.20 14.25
N ASP A 85 -2.04 18.21 14.70
CA ASP A 85 -1.48 19.53 14.90
C ASP A 85 -0.48 19.54 16.08
N ARG A 86 0.44 20.48 16.03
CA ARG A 86 1.53 20.60 16.97
C ARG A 86 1.08 20.73 18.44
N GLU A 87 0.09 21.58 18.70
CA GLU A 87 -0.40 21.81 20.07
C GLU A 87 -0.96 20.52 20.68
N THR A 88 -1.68 19.75 19.88
CA THR A 88 -2.19 18.43 20.26
C THR A 88 -1.04 17.47 20.51
N PHE A 89 -0.02 17.42 19.62
CA PHE A 89 1.15 16.58 19.82
C PHE A 89 1.89 16.92 21.12
N ASP A 90 2.14 18.21 21.39
CA ASP A 90 2.82 18.66 22.61
C ASP A 90 2.03 18.29 23.87
N SER A 91 0.71 18.35 23.82
CA SER A 91 -0.16 17.90 24.93
C SER A 91 -0.11 16.38 25.10
N LEU A 92 -0.15 15.62 24.00
CA LEU A 92 -0.02 14.17 24.04
C LEU A 92 1.33 13.75 24.64
N ARG A 93 2.43 14.38 24.21
CA ARG A 93 3.78 14.09 24.71
C ARG A 93 3.93 14.36 26.20
N ARG A 94 3.30 15.42 26.73
CA ARG A 94 3.41 15.79 28.13
C ARG A 94 2.49 15.02 29.08
N ASP A 95 1.25 14.78 28.63
CA ASP A 95 0.17 14.42 29.55
C ASP A 95 -0.19 12.94 29.50
N THR A 96 0.29 12.17 28.50
CA THR A 96 0.02 10.75 28.41
C THR A 96 0.91 9.92 29.34
N LYS A 97 0.28 9.00 30.07
CA LYS A 97 0.95 8.06 30.99
C LYS A 97 0.99 6.63 30.47
N SER A 98 0.13 6.29 29.54
CA SER A 98 0.02 4.95 28.97
C SER A 98 1.14 4.62 27.97
N PHE A 99 1.83 5.63 27.47
CA PHE A 99 2.90 5.45 26.49
C PHE A 99 4.29 5.61 27.10
N LEU A 100 5.24 4.84 26.62
CA LEU A 100 6.66 5.00 26.95
C LEU A 100 7.28 6.17 26.20
N ALA A 101 6.91 6.32 24.95
CA ALA A 101 7.36 7.38 24.06
C ALA A 101 6.26 7.73 23.06
N VAL A 102 6.17 9.02 22.72
CA VAL A 102 5.28 9.55 21.68
C VAL A 102 6.16 10.30 20.69
N ASN A 103 6.30 9.75 19.49
CA ASN A 103 7.17 10.27 18.44
C ASN A 103 6.33 10.98 17.37
N ALA A 104 6.79 12.15 16.95
CA ALA A 104 6.26 12.84 15.79
C ALA A 104 7.25 12.77 14.64
N TYR A 105 6.74 12.59 13.44
CA TYR A 105 7.56 12.61 12.23
C TYR A 105 6.81 13.18 11.03
N VAL A 106 7.58 13.62 10.05
CA VAL A 106 7.09 14.01 8.72
C VAL A 106 8.07 13.42 7.69
N SER A 107 7.54 12.76 6.68
CA SER A 107 8.32 12.31 5.52
C SER A 107 8.31 13.41 4.48
N LEU A 108 9.48 13.83 4.05
CA LEU A 108 9.67 14.94 3.12
C LEU A 108 10.77 14.58 2.11
N PRO A 109 10.65 15.01 0.85
CA PRO A 109 11.78 15.03 -0.05
C PRO A 109 12.88 15.93 0.54
N ALA A 110 14.09 15.43 0.58
CA ALA A 110 15.24 16.13 1.15
C ALA A 110 16.35 16.24 0.08
N PRO A 111 16.58 17.42 -0.49
CA PRO A 111 17.75 17.67 -1.33
C PRO A 111 19.04 17.46 -0.53
N VAL A 112 19.88 16.56 -1.02
CA VAL A 112 21.19 16.23 -0.47
C VAL A 112 22.25 16.59 -1.49
N LYS A 113 23.28 17.31 -1.08
CA LYS A 113 24.43 17.62 -1.90
C LYS A 113 25.70 17.22 -1.16
N THR A 114 26.48 16.40 -1.81
CA THR A 114 27.81 15.97 -1.36
C THR A 114 28.88 16.53 -2.30
N ALA A 115 30.14 16.31 -2.01
CA ALA A 115 31.23 16.68 -2.94
C ALA A 115 31.14 15.97 -4.30
N VAL A 116 30.45 14.83 -4.37
CA VAL A 116 30.43 13.94 -5.54
C VAL A 116 29.11 14.03 -6.31
N ALA A 117 27.98 14.23 -5.61
CA ALA A 117 26.66 14.17 -6.22
C ALA A 117 25.64 15.08 -5.52
N SER A 118 24.63 15.49 -6.28
CA SER A 118 23.40 16.11 -5.75
C SER A 118 22.21 15.20 -6.08
N LYS A 119 21.42 14.87 -5.08
CA LYS A 119 20.28 13.95 -5.21
C LYS A 119 19.16 14.38 -4.27
N VAL A 120 17.92 14.22 -4.68
CA VAL A 120 16.77 14.30 -3.76
C VAL A 120 16.53 12.90 -3.19
N VAL A 121 16.47 12.81 -1.88
CA VAL A 121 16.26 11.57 -1.12
C VAL A 121 15.01 11.67 -0.25
N VAL A 122 14.52 10.57 0.25
CA VAL A 122 13.44 10.59 1.25
C VAL A 122 14.04 10.90 2.61
N GLY A 123 13.68 12.05 3.16
CA GLY A 123 14.10 12.50 4.47
C GLY A 123 12.98 12.39 5.51
N ILE A 124 13.31 11.94 6.70
CA ILE A 124 12.41 11.88 7.84
C ILE A 124 12.82 12.94 8.87
N SER A 125 12.00 13.97 8.95
CA SER A 125 12.10 14.94 10.04
C SER A 125 11.34 14.39 11.24
N THR A 126 12.02 14.16 12.39
CA THR A 126 11.41 13.44 13.52
C THR A 126 11.89 13.95 14.87
N THR A 127 11.11 13.68 15.91
CA THR A 127 11.50 14.01 17.30
C THR A 127 12.61 13.09 17.80
N SER A 128 13.39 13.55 18.79
CA SER A 128 14.57 12.87 19.34
C SER A 128 14.30 11.48 19.91
N ASN A 129 13.08 11.19 20.33
CA ASN A 129 12.68 9.90 20.91
C ASN A 129 12.39 8.79 19.86
N ILE A 130 12.81 8.98 18.61
CA ILE A 130 12.76 7.93 17.57
C ILE A 130 13.51 6.68 18.01
N ALA A 131 14.62 6.82 18.77
CA ALA A 131 15.36 5.71 19.33
C ALA A 131 14.51 4.81 20.23
N ASP A 132 13.65 5.41 21.06
CA ASP A 132 12.77 4.70 21.99
C ASP A 132 11.63 4.00 21.28
N VAL A 133 11.10 4.62 20.21
CA VAL A 133 9.98 4.08 19.45
C VAL A 133 10.45 3.01 18.47
N SER A 134 11.55 3.22 17.75
CA SER A 134 12.08 2.23 16.81
C SER A 134 12.77 1.05 17.51
N GLY A 135 13.35 1.29 18.69
CA GLY A 135 14.14 0.29 19.44
C GLY A 135 15.43 -0.13 18.74
N VAL A 136 15.80 0.51 17.63
CA VAL A 136 16.97 0.16 16.82
C VAL A 136 18.08 1.18 17.03
N LYS A 137 19.29 0.68 17.29
CA LYS A 137 20.48 1.54 17.43
C LYS A 137 21.20 1.69 16.09
N PRO A 138 21.80 2.87 15.80
CA PRO A 138 22.69 3.02 14.67
C PRO A 138 23.83 2.00 14.70
N ARG A 139 24.25 1.55 13.54
CA ARG A 139 25.42 0.68 13.35
C ARG A 139 26.71 1.41 13.65
N LEU A 140 26.78 2.68 13.27
CA LEU A 140 27.89 3.59 13.58
C LEU A 140 27.32 4.85 14.23
N GLY A 141 28.00 5.39 15.23
CA GLY A 141 27.63 6.63 15.87
C GLY A 141 26.41 6.50 16.81
N ARG A 142 25.55 7.50 16.81
CA ARG A 142 24.39 7.63 17.70
C ARG A 142 23.17 8.24 17.00
N TRP A 143 21.99 8.07 17.60
CA TRP A 143 20.83 8.90 17.31
C TRP A 143 21.01 10.33 17.83
N PHE A 144 20.27 11.27 17.27
CA PHE A 144 20.16 12.62 17.83
C PHE A 144 19.31 12.62 19.11
N SER A 145 19.59 13.57 19.97
CA SER A 145 18.94 13.79 21.26
C SER A 145 18.24 15.16 21.28
N ASP A 146 17.53 15.49 22.36
CA ASP A 146 16.91 16.83 22.52
C ASP A 146 17.93 17.97 22.47
N ARG A 147 19.21 17.69 22.78
CA ARG A 147 20.31 18.69 22.67
C ARG A 147 20.69 19.00 21.23
N ASP A 148 20.39 18.11 20.31
CA ASP A 148 20.66 18.27 18.89
C ASP A 148 19.49 18.96 18.16
N THR A 149 18.37 19.26 18.85
CA THR A 149 17.21 19.96 18.29
C THR A 149 17.61 21.37 17.89
N GLY A 150 17.32 21.73 16.63
CA GLY A 150 17.79 22.99 16.03
C GLY A 150 19.23 22.97 15.53
N GLY A 151 19.99 21.89 15.77
CA GLY A 151 21.32 21.64 15.22
C GLY A 151 21.25 21.00 13.84
N SER A 152 22.30 21.24 13.04
CA SER A 152 22.45 20.65 11.71
C SER A 152 23.14 19.28 11.82
N VAL A 153 22.39 18.27 12.29
CA VAL A 153 22.87 16.88 12.41
C VAL A 153 21.93 15.92 11.71
N ALA A 154 22.47 14.82 11.21
CA ALA A 154 21.68 13.78 10.57
C ALA A 154 22.20 12.38 10.87
N VAL A 155 21.28 11.41 10.84
CA VAL A 155 21.56 9.99 10.80
C VAL A 155 21.17 9.48 9.41
N ILE A 156 22.07 8.79 8.72
CA ILE A 156 21.86 8.35 7.35
C ILE A 156 21.60 6.84 7.29
N SER A 157 20.90 6.39 6.24
CA SER A 157 20.70 4.97 5.97
C SER A 157 22.00 4.30 5.52
N SER A 158 22.07 2.98 5.66
CA SER A 158 23.18 2.20 5.10
C SER A 158 23.29 2.34 3.58
N ARG A 159 22.16 2.52 2.89
CA ARG A 159 22.11 2.74 1.44
C ARG A 159 22.73 4.08 1.06
N MET A 160 22.28 5.17 1.69
CA MET A 160 22.87 6.49 1.44
C MET A 160 24.37 6.52 1.74
N TRP A 161 24.80 5.85 2.80
CA TRP A 161 26.23 5.71 3.13
C TRP A 161 27.03 5.00 2.03
N ASN A 162 26.47 3.93 1.44
CA ASN A 162 27.12 3.22 0.34
C ASN A 162 27.12 4.04 -0.96
N ASP A 163 25.97 4.63 -1.30
CA ASP A 163 25.74 5.27 -2.60
C ASP A 163 26.43 6.64 -2.72
N LEU A 164 26.39 7.46 -1.66
CA LEU A 164 26.89 8.84 -1.68
C LEU A 164 28.22 9.04 -0.95
N PHE A 165 28.62 8.11 -0.09
CA PHE A 165 29.84 8.21 0.72
C PHE A 165 30.77 7.00 0.59
N ALA A 166 30.56 6.14 -0.43
CA ALA A 166 31.40 4.99 -0.76
C ALA A 166 31.72 4.08 0.44
N SER A 167 30.81 4.00 1.43
CA SER A 167 30.99 3.21 2.66
C SER A 167 32.23 3.64 3.49
N ASP A 168 32.60 4.91 3.47
CA ASP A 168 33.74 5.44 4.21
C ASP A 168 33.57 5.18 5.71
N PRO A 169 34.47 4.41 6.37
CA PRO A 169 34.42 4.19 7.81
C PRO A 169 34.54 5.46 8.66
N ALA A 170 35.17 6.53 8.11
CA ALA A 170 35.35 7.82 8.76
C ALA A 170 34.21 8.81 8.52
N ILE A 171 33.00 8.30 8.17
CA ILE A 171 31.82 9.13 7.85
C ILE A 171 31.33 9.99 9.01
N LEU A 172 31.53 9.54 10.27
CA LEU A 172 31.08 10.28 11.44
C LEU A 172 31.80 11.62 11.57
N GLY A 173 31.06 12.70 11.68
CA GLY A 173 31.57 14.07 11.73
C GLY A 173 31.78 14.71 10.36
N GLN A 174 31.59 13.99 9.25
CA GLN A 174 31.63 14.57 7.92
C GLN A 174 30.44 15.50 7.67
N LEU A 175 30.70 16.57 6.92
CA LEU A 175 29.71 17.55 6.52
C LEU A 175 29.18 17.23 5.13
N PHE A 176 27.89 17.35 4.97
CA PHE A 176 27.21 17.38 3.68
C PHE A 176 26.09 18.43 3.74
N GLU A 177 25.56 18.81 2.60
CA GLU A 177 24.48 19.78 2.54
C GLU A 177 23.13 19.04 2.51
N LEU A 178 22.29 19.26 3.52
CA LEU A 178 20.93 18.74 3.61
C LEU A 178 19.95 19.90 3.61
N ASN A 179 19.04 19.92 2.65
CA ASN A 179 18.09 21.04 2.47
C ASN A 179 18.81 22.41 2.44
N GLY A 180 19.97 22.51 1.80
CA GLY A 180 20.78 23.71 1.73
C GLY A 180 21.57 24.08 3.01
N LYS A 181 21.50 23.28 4.08
CA LYS A 181 22.23 23.48 5.35
C LYS A 181 23.42 22.56 5.45
N PRO A 182 24.60 23.08 5.84
CA PRO A 182 25.69 22.21 6.24
C PRO A 182 25.24 21.34 7.41
N THR A 183 25.25 20.03 7.21
CA THR A 183 24.73 19.06 8.18
C THR A 183 25.79 18.01 8.47
N THR A 184 25.97 17.68 9.73
CA THR A 184 26.98 16.71 10.19
C THR A 184 26.37 15.32 10.32
N VAL A 185 27.00 14.31 9.74
CA VAL A 185 26.64 12.90 9.93
C VAL A 185 27.05 12.45 11.34
N ILE A 186 26.07 12.07 12.17
CA ILE A 186 26.30 11.61 13.55
C ILE A 186 26.01 10.12 13.74
N GLY A 187 25.41 9.47 12.74
CA GLY A 187 25.12 8.05 12.79
C GLY A 187 24.79 7.45 11.46
N VAL A 188 24.96 6.14 11.35
CA VAL A 188 24.58 5.33 10.18
C VAL A 188 23.71 4.18 10.65
N MET A 189 22.55 4.00 10.04
CA MET A 189 21.62 2.92 10.39
C MET A 189 22.07 1.56 9.87
N PRO A 190 21.63 0.46 10.51
CA PRO A 190 21.86 -0.88 9.97
C PRO A 190 21.22 -1.05 8.59
N ALA A 191 21.74 -1.97 7.79
CA ALA A 191 21.14 -2.35 6.52
C ALA A 191 19.72 -2.90 6.75
N GLY A 192 18.75 -2.50 5.90
CA GLY A 192 17.35 -2.90 6.00
C GLY A 192 16.54 -2.14 7.05
N PHE A 193 17.12 -1.17 7.76
CA PHE A 193 16.33 -0.30 8.62
C PHE A 193 15.47 0.64 7.78
N SER A 194 14.18 0.61 7.99
CA SER A 194 13.20 1.52 7.41
C SER A 194 12.19 1.88 8.51
N TYR A 195 11.98 3.16 8.72
CA TYR A 195 11.00 3.73 9.63
C TYR A 195 10.68 5.15 9.16
N PRO A 196 9.45 5.49 8.95
CA PRO A 196 8.20 4.82 9.30
C PRO A 196 7.62 3.86 8.24
N PHE A 197 8.43 3.24 7.40
CA PHE A 197 8.02 2.28 6.37
C PHE A 197 7.21 2.91 5.23
N SER A 198 7.72 3.99 4.67
CA SER A 198 7.15 4.57 3.45
C SER A 198 7.36 3.67 2.23
N ALA A 199 6.69 3.96 1.12
CA ALA A 199 6.84 3.18 -0.12
C ALA A 199 8.27 3.31 -0.70
N GLU A 200 8.89 4.47 -0.51
CA GLU A 200 10.29 4.70 -0.81
C GLU A 200 11.15 4.48 0.43
N GLU A 201 12.36 3.93 0.25
CA GLU A 201 13.29 3.73 1.36
C GLU A 201 13.76 5.07 1.91
N GLU A 202 13.59 5.26 3.21
CA GLU A 202 14.06 6.44 3.92
C GLU A 202 15.58 6.46 3.94
N GLU A 203 16.18 7.57 3.49
CA GLU A 203 17.63 7.66 3.34
C GLU A 203 18.29 8.55 4.42
N VAL A 204 17.59 9.54 4.96
CA VAL A 204 18.14 10.46 5.96
C VAL A 204 17.13 10.82 7.05
N TYR A 205 17.59 10.82 8.30
CA TYR A 205 16.82 11.18 9.49
C TYR A 205 17.45 12.42 10.13
N PHE A 206 16.64 13.41 10.45
CA PHE A 206 17.10 14.64 11.07
C PHE A 206 16.08 15.18 12.09
N PRO A 207 16.54 15.92 13.12
CA PRO A 207 15.65 16.39 14.18
C PRO A 207 14.65 17.42 13.63
N VAL A 208 13.39 17.25 14.00
CA VAL A 208 12.33 18.22 13.71
C VAL A 208 12.47 19.42 14.63
N ASP A 209 12.49 20.61 14.05
CA ASP A 209 12.40 21.86 14.84
C ASP A 209 10.92 22.14 15.18
N MET A 210 10.52 21.71 16.38
CA MET A 210 9.18 22.01 16.90
C MET A 210 9.10 23.39 17.58
N THR A 211 10.22 24.13 17.70
CA THR A 211 10.26 25.41 18.43
C THR A 211 10.20 26.62 17.51
N GLY A 212 10.57 26.47 16.25
CA GLY A 212 10.73 27.55 15.28
C GLY A 212 9.39 28.12 14.80
N LYS A 213 9.28 29.45 14.79
CA LYS A 213 8.21 30.18 14.10
C LYS A 213 8.25 30.03 12.58
N ASN A 214 9.30 29.40 12.06
CA ASN A 214 9.62 29.25 10.65
C ASN A 214 9.55 27.78 10.17
N SER A 215 8.85 26.88 10.90
CA SER A 215 8.67 25.53 10.40
C SER A 215 7.77 25.57 9.16
N THR A 216 8.35 25.26 8.03
CA THR A 216 7.79 25.30 6.66
C THR A 216 6.69 24.26 6.40
N SER A 217 6.45 23.36 7.32
CA SER A 217 5.29 22.48 7.30
C SER A 217 4.15 23.11 8.08
N SER A 218 2.96 22.97 7.61
CA SER A 218 1.66 23.42 8.17
C SER A 218 1.40 23.04 9.64
N GLY A 219 2.42 22.85 10.46
CA GLY A 219 2.31 22.52 11.88
C GLY A 219 1.71 21.14 12.18
N SER A 220 1.49 20.32 11.18
CA SER A 220 0.88 19.00 11.32
C SER A 220 1.89 17.88 11.14
N VAL A 221 1.87 16.90 12.03
CA VAL A 221 2.80 15.77 12.10
C VAL A 221 2.06 14.44 12.16
N LEU A 222 2.72 13.39 11.73
CA LEU A 222 2.28 12.02 11.95
C LEU A 222 2.77 11.58 13.33
N VAL A 223 1.92 10.88 14.09
CA VAL A 223 2.24 10.50 15.47
C VAL A 223 2.21 8.99 15.64
N VAL A 224 3.33 8.45 16.12
CA VAL A 224 3.47 7.07 16.54
C VAL A 224 3.87 7.01 18.01
N ALA A 225 3.19 6.17 18.77
CA ALA A 225 3.42 6.01 20.18
C ALA A 225 3.73 4.55 20.54
N MET A 226 4.64 4.35 21.49
CA MET A 226 4.95 3.05 22.05
C MET A 226 4.20 2.85 23.36
N ARG A 227 3.23 1.94 23.39
CA ARG A 227 2.46 1.61 24.58
C ARG A 227 3.30 0.87 25.62
N LYS A 228 3.08 1.16 26.91
CA LYS A 228 3.72 0.45 28.02
C LYS A 228 3.31 -1.02 28.06
N PRO A 229 4.19 -1.95 28.46
CA PRO A 229 3.87 -3.37 28.51
C PRO A 229 2.70 -3.74 29.43
N SER A 230 2.52 -2.95 30.51
CA SER A 230 1.48 -3.17 31.51
C SER A 230 0.10 -2.60 31.15
N ILE A 231 0.00 -1.87 30.04
CA ILE A 231 -1.24 -1.19 29.61
C ILE A 231 -1.79 -1.89 28.37
N ASN A 232 -3.08 -2.16 28.35
CA ASN A 232 -3.75 -2.69 27.16
C ASN A 232 -4.23 -1.55 26.23
N GLU A 233 -4.59 -1.89 25.00
CA GLU A 233 -5.05 -0.93 23.98
C GLU A 233 -6.27 -0.12 24.46
N SER A 234 -7.24 -0.78 25.09
CA SER A 234 -8.45 -0.13 25.57
C SER A 234 -8.17 0.90 26.66
N GLN A 235 -7.24 0.62 27.58
CA GLN A 235 -6.82 1.57 28.63
C GLN A 235 -6.11 2.77 28.02
N ALA A 236 -5.22 2.55 27.06
CA ALA A 236 -4.52 3.65 26.36
C ALA A 236 -5.51 4.51 25.58
N PHE A 237 -6.49 3.91 24.92
CA PHE A 237 -7.55 4.62 24.21
C PHE A 237 -8.41 5.49 25.14
N GLU A 238 -8.86 4.96 26.29
CA GLU A 238 -9.67 5.72 27.26
C GLU A 238 -8.89 6.88 27.87
N GLU A 239 -7.58 6.72 28.12
CA GLU A 239 -6.73 7.84 28.53
C GLU A 239 -6.69 8.94 27.46
N LEU A 240 -6.42 8.56 26.19
CA LEU A 240 -6.43 9.51 25.08
C LEU A 240 -7.77 10.22 24.94
N ARG A 241 -8.87 9.51 25.05
CA ARG A 241 -10.22 10.07 25.01
C ARG A 241 -10.47 11.06 26.13
N SER A 242 -10.01 10.75 27.34
CA SER A 242 -10.10 11.65 28.50
C SER A 242 -9.27 12.91 28.30
N LEU A 243 -8.04 12.79 27.83
CA LEU A 243 -7.14 13.92 27.56
C LEU A 243 -7.71 14.82 26.46
N THR A 244 -8.12 14.25 25.34
CA THR A 244 -8.63 15.01 24.19
C THR A 244 -9.97 15.69 24.49
N SER A 245 -10.77 15.16 25.41
CA SER A 245 -12.01 15.80 25.85
C SER A 245 -11.79 17.11 26.60
N ARG A 246 -10.59 17.32 27.17
CA ARG A 246 -10.19 18.54 27.89
C ARG A 246 -9.45 19.54 26.99
N MET A 247 -9.06 19.13 25.78
CA MET A 247 -8.40 20.04 24.85
C MET A 247 -9.40 21.06 24.30
N PRO A 248 -8.94 22.29 24.04
CA PRO A 248 -9.79 23.29 23.43
C PRO A 248 -10.31 22.77 22.06
N VAL A 249 -11.58 23.07 21.80
CA VAL A 249 -12.19 22.76 20.50
C VAL A 249 -11.54 23.67 19.47
N SER A 250 -10.72 23.10 18.60
CA SER A 250 -10.11 23.81 17.48
C SER A 250 -11.06 23.75 16.29
N ASP A 251 -11.34 24.91 15.70
CA ASP A 251 -12.20 25.06 14.50
C ASP A 251 -13.65 24.56 14.66
N GLY A 252 -14.16 24.52 15.88
CA GLY A 252 -15.49 23.99 16.16
C GLY A 252 -15.58 22.46 16.07
N ILE A 253 -14.45 21.77 15.82
CA ILE A 253 -14.37 20.32 15.71
C ILE A 253 -13.81 19.75 17.01
N LYS A 254 -14.58 18.85 17.63
CA LYS A 254 -14.12 18.11 18.80
C LYS A 254 -13.10 17.08 18.36
N LYS A 255 -11.91 17.07 18.96
CA LYS A 255 -10.88 16.08 18.67
C LYS A 255 -11.27 14.71 19.22
N VAL A 256 -11.68 13.82 18.34
CA VAL A 256 -12.01 12.43 18.68
C VAL A 256 -10.80 11.57 18.31
N PRO A 257 -10.09 10.97 19.29
CA PRO A 257 -8.90 10.19 19.02
C PRO A 257 -9.27 8.85 18.37
N VAL A 258 -8.39 8.39 17.50
CA VAL A 258 -8.40 7.06 16.91
C VAL A 258 -7.03 6.43 17.16
N LEU A 259 -7.01 5.33 17.87
CA LEU A 259 -5.81 4.54 18.11
C LEU A 259 -5.82 3.32 17.19
N ARG A 260 -4.76 3.11 16.43
CA ARG A 260 -4.63 1.98 15.52
C ARG A 260 -3.27 1.32 15.66
N PRO A 261 -3.19 -0.02 15.62
CA PRO A 261 -1.91 -0.70 15.49
C PRO A 261 -1.12 -0.13 14.31
N PHE A 262 0.14 0.21 14.53
CA PHE A 262 0.97 0.90 13.52
C PHE A 262 1.06 0.10 12.20
N LEU A 263 1.16 -1.24 12.31
CA LEU A 263 1.13 -2.12 11.15
C LEU A 263 -0.14 -1.92 10.29
N SER A 264 -1.30 -1.73 10.93
CA SER A 264 -2.56 -1.52 10.19
C SER A 264 -2.59 -0.18 9.46
N THR A 265 -1.87 0.83 9.96
CA THR A 265 -1.73 2.14 9.30
C THR A 265 -0.88 2.02 8.03
N ILE A 266 0.20 1.23 8.07
CA ILE A 266 1.08 0.99 6.94
C ILE A 266 0.40 0.13 5.87
N THR A 267 -0.29 -0.94 6.30
CA THR A 267 -0.95 -1.86 5.36
C THR A 267 -2.24 -1.29 4.78
N GLY A 268 -2.86 -0.32 5.47
CA GLY A 268 -4.09 0.33 5.03
C GLY A 268 -5.23 -0.67 4.79
N ASP A 269 -6.11 -0.35 3.84
CA ASP A 269 -7.27 -1.18 3.49
C ASP A 269 -6.93 -2.39 2.59
N LYS A 270 -5.64 -2.76 2.48
CA LYS A 270 -5.18 -3.85 1.60
C LYS A 270 -5.54 -5.24 2.13
N LYS A 271 -5.92 -5.36 3.40
CA LYS A 271 -6.28 -6.63 4.03
C LYS A 271 -7.41 -7.35 3.28
N THR A 272 -8.50 -6.64 2.99
CA THR A 272 -9.68 -7.23 2.33
C THR A 272 -9.38 -7.75 0.92
N PRO A 273 -8.75 -6.96 -0.01
CA PRO A 273 -8.42 -7.47 -1.33
C PRO A 273 -7.39 -8.61 -1.30
N LEU A 274 -6.39 -8.56 -0.42
CA LEU A 274 -5.40 -9.64 -0.31
C LEU A 274 -6.02 -10.96 0.18
N LEU A 275 -6.92 -10.90 1.17
CA LEU A 275 -7.65 -12.09 1.63
C LEU A 275 -8.62 -12.62 0.57
N ALA A 276 -9.26 -11.74 -0.20
CA ALA A 276 -10.12 -12.16 -1.33
C ALA A 276 -9.31 -12.91 -2.40
N LEU A 277 -8.12 -12.40 -2.75
CA LEU A 277 -7.22 -13.09 -3.69
C LEU A 277 -6.71 -14.42 -3.14
N LEU A 278 -6.34 -14.47 -1.86
CA LEU A 278 -5.95 -15.74 -1.23
C LEU A 278 -7.09 -16.76 -1.25
N THR A 279 -8.33 -16.32 -1.00
CA THR A 279 -9.52 -17.16 -1.10
C THR A 279 -9.71 -17.68 -2.52
N ALA A 280 -9.59 -16.82 -3.54
CA ALA A 280 -9.68 -17.24 -4.95
C ALA A 280 -8.60 -18.28 -5.32
N CYS A 281 -7.34 -18.08 -4.89
CA CYS A 281 -6.28 -19.06 -5.09
C CYS A 281 -6.58 -20.39 -4.37
N SER A 282 -7.14 -20.35 -3.18
CA SER A 282 -7.55 -21.55 -2.43
C SER A 282 -8.68 -22.30 -3.13
N LEU A 283 -9.66 -21.60 -3.71
CA LEU A 283 -10.70 -22.21 -4.54
C LEU A 283 -10.12 -22.87 -5.80
N LEU A 284 -9.14 -22.22 -6.43
CA LEU A 284 -8.43 -22.82 -7.56
C LEU A 284 -7.71 -24.12 -7.18
N LEU A 285 -7.10 -24.16 -5.99
CA LEU A 285 -6.49 -25.37 -5.45
C LEU A 285 -7.53 -26.48 -5.23
N LEU A 286 -8.70 -26.13 -4.68
CA LEU A 286 -9.80 -27.10 -4.49
C LEU A 286 -10.29 -27.67 -5.83
N ILE A 287 -10.39 -26.87 -6.88
CA ILE A 287 -10.69 -27.34 -8.25
C ILE A 287 -9.60 -28.31 -8.71
N GLY A 288 -8.32 -27.98 -8.51
CA GLY A 288 -7.20 -28.87 -8.83
C GLY A 288 -7.27 -30.23 -8.09
N CYS A 289 -7.67 -30.20 -6.81
CA CYS A 289 -7.91 -31.41 -6.03
C CYS A 289 -9.08 -32.24 -6.57
N ALA A 290 -10.21 -31.61 -6.91
CA ALA A 290 -11.37 -32.27 -7.48
C ALA A 290 -11.06 -32.90 -8.84
N ASN A 291 -10.36 -32.18 -9.73
CA ASN A 291 -9.88 -32.68 -11.01
C ASN A 291 -9.00 -33.93 -10.85
N THR A 292 -8.02 -33.84 -9.94
CA THR A 292 -7.14 -34.98 -9.64
C THR A 292 -7.92 -36.16 -9.07
N ALA A 293 -8.88 -35.92 -8.18
CA ALA A 293 -9.75 -36.96 -7.62
C ALA A 293 -10.59 -37.64 -8.72
N ASN A 294 -11.21 -36.88 -9.62
CA ASN A 294 -11.99 -37.39 -10.75
C ASN A 294 -11.14 -38.25 -11.69
N LEU A 295 -9.94 -37.78 -12.02
CA LEU A 295 -8.99 -38.53 -12.85
C LEU A 295 -8.55 -39.83 -12.15
N GLN A 296 -8.34 -39.83 -10.84
CA GLN A 296 -7.99 -41.03 -10.07
C GLN A 296 -9.16 -42.02 -9.97
N ILE A 297 -10.41 -41.56 -9.82
CA ILE A 297 -11.59 -42.40 -9.84
C ILE A 297 -11.69 -43.12 -11.20
N ALA A 298 -11.57 -42.38 -12.33
CA ALA A 298 -11.59 -42.93 -13.66
C ALA A 298 -10.49 -43.99 -13.86
N ARG A 299 -9.27 -43.71 -13.36
CA ARG A 299 -8.15 -44.66 -13.42
C ARG A 299 -8.40 -45.91 -12.56
N SER A 300 -8.98 -45.76 -11.38
CA SER A 300 -9.32 -46.86 -10.48
C SER A 300 -10.34 -47.81 -11.14
N MET A 301 -11.28 -47.24 -11.92
CA MET A 301 -12.24 -48.02 -12.69
C MET A 301 -11.56 -48.83 -13.81
N ALA A 302 -10.60 -48.23 -14.53
CA ALA A 302 -9.82 -48.92 -15.57
C ALA A 302 -8.95 -50.06 -15.02
N ARG A 303 -8.50 -49.95 -13.76
CA ARG A 303 -7.67 -50.95 -13.03
C ARG A 303 -8.48 -51.92 -12.16
N ARG A 304 -9.78 -51.95 -12.33
CA ARG A 304 -10.68 -52.75 -11.49
C ARG A 304 -10.27 -54.25 -11.44
N ASN A 305 -9.89 -54.85 -12.58
CA ASN A 305 -9.47 -56.24 -12.61
C ASN A 305 -8.15 -56.49 -11.84
N GLU A 306 -7.19 -55.57 -11.87
CA GLU A 306 -5.96 -55.64 -11.07
C GLU A 306 -6.24 -55.58 -9.57
N ILE A 307 -7.10 -54.63 -9.15
CA ILE A 307 -7.51 -54.49 -7.74
C ILE A 307 -8.27 -55.74 -7.26
N SER A 308 -9.18 -56.27 -8.08
CA SER A 308 -9.92 -57.48 -7.78
C SER A 308 -9.02 -58.70 -7.61
N LEU A 309 -7.98 -58.84 -8.48
CA LEU A 309 -6.99 -59.90 -8.39
C LEU A 309 -6.18 -59.79 -7.09
N ARG A 310 -5.77 -58.57 -6.68
CA ARG A 310 -5.05 -58.37 -5.42
C ARG A 310 -5.90 -58.70 -4.19
N VAL A 311 -7.19 -58.35 -4.20
CA VAL A 311 -8.16 -58.75 -3.17
C VAL A 311 -8.30 -60.25 -3.09
N ALA A 312 -8.42 -60.95 -4.24
CA ALA A 312 -8.49 -62.41 -4.32
C ALA A 312 -7.24 -63.10 -3.77
N LEU A 313 -6.06 -62.46 -3.94
CA LEU A 313 -4.76 -62.91 -3.40
C LEU A 313 -4.56 -62.53 -1.91
N GLY A 314 -5.60 -61.96 -1.22
CA GLY A 314 -5.53 -61.67 0.22
C GLY A 314 -5.10 -60.26 0.58
N ALA A 315 -5.04 -59.31 -0.35
CA ALA A 315 -4.72 -57.91 0.02
C ALA A 315 -5.82 -57.28 0.88
N GLY A 316 -5.48 -56.90 2.12
CA GLY A 316 -6.39 -56.23 3.06
C GLY A 316 -6.79 -54.83 2.56
N ARG A 317 -7.88 -54.31 3.14
CA ARG A 317 -8.42 -52.97 2.85
C ARG A 317 -7.38 -51.86 3.09
N GLU A 318 -6.64 -51.98 4.18
CA GLU A 318 -5.59 -51.01 4.56
C GLU A 318 -4.49 -50.90 3.48
N ARG A 319 -4.14 -52.02 2.85
CA ARG A 319 -3.12 -52.04 1.79
C ARG A 319 -3.57 -51.32 0.51
N ILE A 320 -4.87 -51.44 0.17
CA ILE A 320 -5.41 -50.74 -1.01
C ILE A 320 -5.58 -49.26 -0.73
N LEU A 321 -6.01 -48.88 0.49
CA LEU A 321 -6.05 -47.48 0.92
C LEU A 321 -4.66 -46.86 0.93
N ALA A 322 -3.67 -47.53 1.48
CA ALA A 322 -2.27 -47.07 1.48
C ALA A 322 -1.75 -46.83 0.05
N LEU A 323 -2.07 -47.69 -0.91
CA LEU A 323 -1.69 -47.52 -2.30
C LEU A 323 -2.32 -46.28 -2.94
N ILE A 324 -3.62 -46.05 -2.72
CA ILE A 324 -4.34 -44.87 -3.24
C ILE A 324 -3.77 -43.60 -2.62
N LEU A 325 -3.55 -43.57 -1.31
CA LEU A 325 -2.97 -42.44 -0.59
C LEU A 325 -1.56 -42.11 -1.07
N THR A 326 -0.70 -43.14 -1.20
CA THR A 326 0.69 -42.95 -1.67
C THR A 326 0.72 -42.43 -3.10
N GLU A 327 -0.17 -42.92 -3.98
CA GLU A 327 -0.28 -42.43 -5.36
C GLU A 327 -0.71 -40.97 -5.39
N SER A 328 -1.74 -40.58 -4.64
CA SER A 328 -2.22 -39.19 -4.55
C SER A 328 -1.18 -38.26 -3.97
N LEU A 329 -0.52 -38.66 -2.87
CA LEU A 329 0.55 -37.89 -2.25
C LEU A 329 1.75 -37.70 -3.18
N THR A 330 2.13 -38.73 -3.95
CA THR A 330 3.21 -38.64 -4.94
C THR A 330 2.88 -37.60 -6.01
N VAL A 331 1.69 -37.64 -6.57
CA VAL A 331 1.24 -36.68 -7.59
C VAL A 331 1.17 -35.27 -7.01
N SER A 332 0.64 -35.12 -5.79
CA SER A 332 0.54 -33.83 -5.12
C SER A 332 1.91 -33.23 -4.77
N LEU A 333 2.87 -34.02 -4.31
CA LEU A 333 4.24 -33.57 -4.04
C LEU A 333 4.97 -33.16 -5.34
N LEU A 334 4.79 -33.89 -6.43
CA LEU A 334 5.31 -33.50 -7.74
C LEU A 334 4.66 -32.18 -8.22
N GLY A 335 3.34 -32.06 -8.04
CA GLY A 335 2.61 -30.82 -8.29
C GLY A 335 3.12 -29.67 -7.45
N ALA A 336 3.43 -29.92 -6.17
CA ALA A 336 3.99 -28.90 -5.27
C ALA A 336 5.40 -28.47 -5.69
N ALA A 337 6.25 -29.38 -6.15
CA ALA A 337 7.60 -29.03 -6.64
C ALA A 337 7.53 -28.08 -7.84
N VAL A 338 6.65 -28.39 -8.81
CA VAL A 338 6.41 -27.50 -9.98
C VAL A 338 5.72 -26.20 -9.52
N GLY A 339 4.70 -26.30 -8.66
CA GLY A 339 3.98 -25.14 -8.13
C GLY A 339 4.86 -24.19 -7.34
N LEU A 340 5.81 -24.72 -6.58
CA LEU A 340 6.81 -23.89 -5.87
C LEU A 340 7.68 -23.08 -6.82
N THR A 341 8.07 -23.66 -7.96
CA THR A 341 8.80 -22.92 -9.00
C THR A 341 7.96 -21.76 -9.53
N VAL A 342 6.67 -22.01 -9.80
CA VAL A 342 5.73 -20.95 -10.20
C VAL A 342 5.61 -19.88 -9.11
N ALA A 343 5.50 -20.28 -7.84
CA ALA A 343 5.41 -19.36 -6.71
C ALA A 343 6.68 -18.48 -6.56
N LEU A 344 7.87 -19.06 -6.74
CA LEU A 344 9.14 -18.32 -6.70
C LEU A 344 9.22 -17.27 -7.82
N VAL A 345 8.82 -17.63 -9.03
CA VAL A 345 8.80 -16.70 -10.17
C VAL A 345 7.78 -15.59 -9.95
N ALA A 346 6.56 -15.94 -9.51
CA ALA A 346 5.51 -14.96 -9.22
C ALA A 346 5.91 -14.00 -8.09
N ALA A 347 6.44 -14.51 -6.98
CA ALA A 347 6.91 -13.68 -5.87
C ALA A 347 8.03 -12.73 -6.29
N SER A 348 9.00 -13.20 -7.10
CA SER A 348 10.07 -12.38 -7.64
C SER A 348 9.56 -11.29 -8.58
N TYR A 349 8.59 -11.63 -9.44
CA TYR A 349 7.95 -10.66 -10.33
C TYR A 349 7.21 -9.56 -9.56
N ILE A 350 6.36 -9.95 -8.59
CA ILE A 350 5.61 -9.00 -7.75
C ILE A 350 6.57 -8.08 -7.01
N ARG A 351 7.62 -8.63 -6.40
CA ARG A 351 8.65 -7.86 -5.71
C ARG A 351 9.31 -6.84 -6.63
N ASN A 352 9.78 -7.24 -7.80
CA ASN A 352 10.53 -6.37 -8.70
C ASN A 352 9.67 -5.24 -9.30
N VAL A 353 8.39 -5.51 -9.57
CA VAL A 353 7.48 -4.53 -10.19
C VAL A 353 6.89 -3.58 -9.17
N TYR A 354 6.50 -4.08 -7.99
CA TYR A 354 5.69 -3.31 -7.04
C TYR A 354 6.43 -2.82 -5.79
N SER A 355 7.70 -3.19 -5.60
CA SER A 355 8.47 -2.79 -4.41
C SER A 355 8.59 -1.28 -4.22
N LYS A 356 8.65 -0.52 -5.32
CA LYS A 356 8.74 0.95 -5.28
C LYS A 356 7.42 1.66 -5.01
N GLN A 357 6.29 0.98 -5.25
CA GLN A 357 4.96 1.60 -5.14
C GLN A 357 4.26 1.29 -3.82
N TYR A 358 4.62 0.16 -3.19
CA TYR A 358 3.95 -0.31 -1.99
C TYR A 358 4.95 -0.70 -0.91
N PRO A 359 4.80 -0.16 0.31
CA PRO A 359 5.57 -0.60 1.46
C PRO A 359 5.49 -2.12 1.63
N ARG A 360 6.60 -2.77 2.00
CA ARG A 360 6.70 -4.19 2.28
C ARG A 360 6.59 -5.17 1.09
N PHE A 361 6.26 -4.70 -0.13
CA PHE A 361 6.31 -5.58 -1.31
C PHE A 361 7.74 -5.96 -1.68
N GLY A 362 8.73 -5.15 -1.29
CA GLY A 362 10.16 -5.49 -1.37
C GLY A 362 10.58 -6.68 -0.47
N GLU A 363 9.82 -6.95 0.58
CA GLU A 363 10.09 -8.02 1.56
C GLU A 363 9.44 -9.37 1.20
N ILE A 364 8.81 -9.49 0.02
CA ILE A 364 8.16 -10.73 -0.41
C ILE A 364 9.22 -11.77 -0.79
N TYR A 365 9.47 -12.70 0.15
CA TYR A 365 10.35 -13.85 -0.04
C TYR A 365 9.66 -15.13 0.41
N ILE A 366 10.02 -16.24 -0.22
CA ILE A 366 9.59 -17.57 0.21
C ILE A 366 10.57 -18.07 1.28
N HIS A 367 10.18 -17.84 2.54
CA HIS A 367 10.93 -18.31 3.71
C HIS A 367 10.64 -19.78 4.03
N SER A 368 11.37 -20.36 4.98
CA SER A 368 11.16 -21.73 5.46
C SER A 368 9.73 -22.01 5.94
N SER A 369 9.07 -21.01 6.55
CA SER A 369 7.66 -21.10 6.97
C SER A 369 6.70 -21.28 5.80
N ILE A 370 6.90 -20.53 4.70
CA ILE A 370 6.08 -20.65 3.47
C ILE A 370 6.37 -21.98 2.78
N PHE A 371 7.63 -22.43 2.80
CA PHE A 371 8.01 -23.77 2.31
C PHE A 371 7.27 -24.88 3.07
N ALA A 372 7.25 -24.78 4.40
CA ALA A 372 6.51 -25.73 5.25
C ALA A 372 5.00 -25.66 5.00
N ALA A 373 4.44 -24.45 4.82
CA ALA A 373 3.04 -24.27 4.45
C ALA A 373 2.71 -24.88 3.08
N CYS A 374 3.58 -24.71 2.08
CA CYS A 374 3.43 -25.35 0.77
C CYS A 374 3.43 -26.89 0.89
N ALA A 375 4.35 -27.45 1.67
CA ALA A 375 4.40 -28.88 1.93
C ALA A 375 3.13 -29.39 2.65
N ALA A 376 2.65 -28.65 3.63
CA ALA A 376 1.40 -28.97 4.32
C ALA A 376 0.19 -28.90 3.37
N LEU A 377 0.11 -27.86 2.55
CA LEU A 377 -0.93 -27.73 1.51
C LEU A 377 -0.87 -28.88 0.50
N ALA A 378 0.32 -29.32 0.11
CA ALA A 378 0.50 -30.46 -0.78
C ALA A 378 0.00 -31.77 -0.16
N ILE A 379 0.28 -31.98 1.13
CA ILE A 379 -0.23 -33.14 1.86
C ILE A 379 -1.77 -33.10 1.95
N ILE A 380 -2.32 -31.94 2.33
CA ILE A 380 -3.78 -31.75 2.41
C ILE A 380 -4.43 -31.97 1.04
N ALA A 381 -3.87 -31.41 -0.03
CA ALA A 381 -4.34 -31.58 -1.39
C ALA A 381 -4.30 -33.06 -1.83
N GLY A 382 -3.21 -33.77 -1.51
CA GLY A 382 -3.08 -35.20 -1.78
C GLY A 382 -4.11 -36.04 -1.03
N LEU A 383 -4.39 -35.72 0.24
CA LEU A 383 -5.42 -36.40 1.04
C LEU A 383 -6.83 -36.11 0.50
N LEU A 384 -7.13 -34.87 0.14
CA LEU A 384 -8.41 -34.50 -0.47
C LEU A 384 -8.63 -35.18 -1.80
N ALA A 385 -7.62 -35.21 -2.67
CA ALA A 385 -7.67 -35.91 -3.96
C ALA A 385 -7.85 -37.43 -3.78
N ALA A 386 -7.27 -38.02 -2.73
CA ALA A 386 -7.42 -39.44 -2.43
C ALA A 386 -8.80 -39.81 -1.85
N ALA A 387 -9.51 -38.86 -1.22
CA ALA A 387 -10.74 -39.14 -0.49
C ALA A 387 -11.83 -39.78 -1.38
N GLY A 388 -12.04 -39.24 -2.57
CA GLY A 388 -13.00 -39.76 -3.54
C GLY A 388 -12.70 -41.21 -3.96
N PRO A 389 -11.51 -41.50 -4.51
CA PRO A 389 -11.09 -42.85 -4.86
C PRO A 389 -11.14 -43.84 -3.68
N ALA A 390 -10.70 -43.41 -2.49
CA ALA A 390 -10.70 -44.23 -1.30
C ALA A 390 -12.13 -44.65 -0.88
N ILE A 391 -13.08 -43.71 -0.84
CA ILE A 391 -14.49 -43.98 -0.53
C ILE A 391 -15.10 -44.92 -1.60
N HIS A 392 -14.77 -44.68 -2.87
CA HIS A 392 -15.24 -45.52 -3.96
C HIS A 392 -14.74 -46.97 -3.82
N ALA A 393 -13.43 -47.14 -3.58
CA ALA A 393 -12.81 -48.44 -3.37
C ALA A 393 -13.41 -49.19 -2.16
N MET A 394 -13.61 -48.54 -1.02
CA MET A 394 -14.18 -49.13 0.17
C MET A 394 -15.64 -49.60 -0.01
N ARG A 395 -16.46 -48.83 -0.74
CA ARG A 395 -17.86 -49.19 -1.03
C ARG A 395 -17.95 -50.43 -1.93
N HIS A 396 -17.07 -50.57 -2.91
CA HIS A 396 -17.04 -51.72 -3.78
C HIS A 396 -16.56 -53.02 -3.09
N MET A 397 -15.65 -52.90 -2.13
CA MET A 397 -15.18 -54.05 -1.34
C MET A 397 -16.24 -54.63 -0.36
N ARG A 398 -17.27 -53.82 0.01
CA ARG A 398 -18.41 -54.27 0.82
C ARG A 398 -19.48 -54.96 0.00
N GLY A 399 -19.46 -54.83 -1.34
CA GLY A 399 -20.55 -55.28 -2.23
C GLY A 399 -20.23 -56.48 -3.10
N VAL A 400 -19.19 -57.30 -2.80
CA VAL A 400 -18.78 -58.45 -3.63
C VAL A 400 -19.84 -59.58 -3.70
N SER A 401 -20.93 -59.49 -2.96
CA SER A 401 -21.94 -60.56 -2.90
C SER A 401 -23.23 -60.32 -3.72
N SER A 402 -23.30 -59.30 -4.59
CA SER A 402 -24.51 -59.12 -5.41
C SER A 402 -24.19 -58.91 -6.90
N ARG A 403 -24.54 -59.90 -7.70
CA ARG A 403 -24.49 -59.94 -9.18
C ARG A 403 -25.38 -58.93 -9.92
N ALA A 404 -25.98 -57.96 -9.23
CA ALA A 404 -26.95 -57.05 -9.84
C ALA A 404 -26.57 -55.60 -9.64
N ARG A 405 -26.44 -54.90 -10.72
CA ARG A 405 -26.51 -53.47 -11.04
C ARG A 405 -25.21 -52.84 -11.57
N VAL A 406 -25.05 -53.02 -12.87
CA VAL A 406 -24.07 -52.33 -13.71
C VAL A 406 -24.36 -50.79 -13.90
N THR A 407 -25.47 -50.29 -13.34
CA THR A 407 -25.99 -48.94 -13.68
C THR A 407 -26.04 -47.93 -12.53
N ARG A 408 -25.43 -48.21 -11.38
CA ARG A 408 -25.38 -47.14 -10.36
C ARG A 408 -24.21 -46.17 -10.65
N ARG A 409 -24.48 -45.23 -11.55
CA ARG A 409 -23.64 -44.05 -11.80
C ARG A 409 -23.12 -43.54 -10.44
N SER A 410 -21.81 -43.37 -10.29
CA SER A 410 -21.19 -42.96 -9.04
C SER A 410 -21.70 -41.55 -8.68
N HIS A 411 -22.69 -41.45 -7.80
CA HIS A 411 -23.21 -40.17 -7.32
C HIS A 411 -22.10 -39.27 -6.78
N LEU A 412 -21.02 -39.86 -6.28
CA LEU A 412 -19.86 -39.12 -5.78
C LEU A 412 -19.10 -38.43 -6.91
N ALA A 413 -18.84 -39.10 -8.04
CA ALA A 413 -18.18 -38.48 -9.17
C ALA A 413 -19.04 -37.36 -9.77
N ASN A 414 -20.36 -37.57 -9.86
CA ASN A 414 -21.26 -36.51 -10.33
C ASN A 414 -21.29 -35.31 -9.35
N ALA A 415 -21.30 -35.56 -8.04
CA ALA A 415 -21.27 -34.51 -7.03
C ALA A 415 -19.95 -33.69 -7.09
N LEU A 416 -18.81 -34.36 -7.31
CA LEU A 416 -17.53 -33.69 -7.51
C LEU A 416 -17.53 -32.80 -8.77
N VAL A 417 -18.08 -33.31 -9.88
CA VAL A 417 -18.21 -32.52 -11.12
C VAL A 417 -19.11 -31.31 -10.93
N VAL A 418 -20.25 -31.47 -10.22
CA VAL A 418 -21.15 -30.36 -9.92
C VAL A 418 -20.48 -29.33 -9.02
N ALA A 419 -19.76 -29.77 -7.99
CA ALA A 419 -19.01 -28.88 -7.10
C ALA A 419 -17.89 -28.13 -7.87
N GLU A 420 -17.17 -28.81 -8.75
CA GLU A 420 -16.14 -28.23 -9.61
C GLU A 420 -16.71 -27.16 -10.54
N LEU A 421 -17.82 -27.47 -11.22
CA LEU A 421 -18.51 -26.50 -12.08
C LEU A 421 -18.99 -25.30 -11.27
N ALA A 422 -19.58 -25.51 -10.08
CA ALA A 422 -20.02 -24.42 -9.22
C ALA A 422 -18.85 -23.51 -8.79
N LEU A 423 -17.73 -24.11 -8.35
CA LEU A 423 -16.52 -23.36 -8.00
C LEU A 423 -15.94 -22.59 -9.18
N THR A 424 -15.90 -23.22 -10.37
CA THR A 424 -15.46 -22.60 -11.60
C THR A 424 -16.33 -21.40 -11.98
N PHE A 425 -17.66 -21.53 -11.87
CA PHE A 425 -18.58 -20.41 -12.10
C PHE A 425 -18.37 -19.27 -11.11
N ILE A 426 -18.19 -19.57 -9.81
CA ILE A 426 -17.90 -18.54 -8.80
C ILE A 426 -16.62 -17.78 -9.16
N LEU A 427 -15.54 -18.50 -9.52
CA LEU A 427 -14.28 -17.86 -9.93
C LEU A 427 -14.43 -17.06 -11.23
N LEU A 428 -15.16 -17.57 -12.22
CA LEU A 428 -15.38 -16.88 -13.49
C LEU A 428 -16.17 -15.59 -13.31
N ILE A 429 -17.23 -15.62 -12.49
CA ILE A 429 -18.04 -14.46 -12.16
C ILE A 429 -17.18 -13.43 -11.40
N SER A 430 -16.41 -13.89 -10.41
CA SER A 430 -15.51 -13.02 -9.63
C SER A 430 -14.44 -12.37 -10.52
N ALA A 431 -13.82 -13.15 -11.42
CA ALA A 431 -12.86 -12.63 -12.40
C ALA A 431 -13.50 -11.63 -13.37
N GLY A 432 -14.71 -11.92 -13.84
CA GLY A 432 -15.48 -11.02 -14.69
C GLY A 432 -15.82 -9.69 -14.02
N LEU A 433 -16.21 -9.74 -12.75
CA LEU A 433 -16.46 -8.54 -11.95
C LEU A 433 -15.19 -7.72 -11.73
N LEU A 434 -14.06 -8.37 -11.40
CA LEU A 434 -12.78 -7.69 -11.26
C LEU A 434 -12.35 -7.02 -12.57
N LEU A 435 -12.46 -7.72 -13.70
CA LEU A 435 -12.15 -7.17 -15.02
C LEU A 435 -13.05 -5.98 -15.37
N ARG A 436 -14.35 -6.10 -15.05
CA ARG A 436 -15.29 -4.98 -15.24
C ARG A 436 -14.93 -3.78 -14.37
N THR A 437 -14.59 -4.01 -13.10
CA THR A 437 -14.14 -2.96 -12.19
C THR A 437 -12.88 -2.28 -12.71
N PHE A 438 -11.89 -3.07 -13.17
CA PHE A 438 -10.66 -2.55 -13.74
C PHE A 438 -10.93 -1.67 -14.98
N ARG A 439 -11.72 -2.17 -15.92
CA ARG A 439 -12.13 -1.39 -17.10
C ARG A 439 -12.91 -0.12 -16.73
N SER A 440 -13.76 -0.20 -15.72
CA SER A 440 -14.48 0.97 -15.22
C SER A 440 -13.53 2.02 -14.63
N LEU A 441 -12.47 1.58 -13.93
CA LEU A 441 -11.43 2.47 -13.42
C LEU A 441 -10.60 3.11 -14.54
N GLU A 442 -10.26 2.35 -15.60
CA GLU A 442 -9.56 2.90 -16.77
C GLU A 442 -10.39 3.93 -17.55
N GLN A 443 -11.72 3.83 -17.48
CA GLN A 443 -12.64 4.72 -18.18
C GLN A 443 -13.10 5.91 -17.33
N VAL A 444 -12.65 6.01 -16.08
CA VAL A 444 -13.00 7.16 -15.24
C VAL A 444 -12.46 8.44 -15.88
N PRO A 445 -13.33 9.44 -16.13
CA PRO A 445 -12.88 10.70 -16.70
C PRO A 445 -11.98 11.41 -15.68
N LEU A 446 -10.71 11.58 -16.04
CA LEU A 446 -9.73 12.23 -15.17
C LEU A 446 -9.99 13.74 -15.04
N GLY A 447 -10.73 14.34 -15.99
CA GLY A 447 -10.94 15.78 -16.06
C GLY A 447 -9.81 16.53 -16.76
N PHE A 448 -8.75 15.82 -17.17
CA PHE A 448 -7.62 16.35 -17.94
C PHE A 448 -7.08 15.29 -18.92
N ASP A 449 -6.24 15.70 -19.88
CA ASP A 449 -5.61 14.77 -20.82
C ASP A 449 -4.21 14.39 -20.31
N PRO A 450 -4.00 13.13 -19.87
CA PRO A 450 -2.70 12.69 -19.35
C PRO A 450 -1.69 12.35 -20.44
N ARG A 451 -2.09 12.33 -21.71
CA ARG A 451 -1.20 12.00 -22.82
C ARG A 451 -0.25 13.16 -23.07
N GLU A 452 0.99 12.83 -23.36
CA GLU A 452 2.02 13.84 -23.68
C GLU A 452 2.31 14.84 -22.54
N LEU A 453 1.91 14.50 -21.29
CA LEU A 453 2.24 15.29 -20.10
C LEU A 453 3.48 14.71 -19.41
N THR A 454 4.49 15.54 -19.23
CA THR A 454 5.66 15.20 -18.40
C THR A 454 5.62 15.99 -17.10
N LEU A 455 5.80 15.31 -15.98
CA LEU A 455 5.86 15.91 -14.66
C LEU A 455 7.31 16.14 -14.25
N LEU A 456 7.65 17.39 -13.96
CA LEU A 456 8.92 17.79 -13.38
C LEU A 456 8.70 18.32 -11.96
N THR A 457 9.25 17.65 -10.96
CA THR A 457 9.22 18.13 -9.58
C THR A 457 10.48 18.95 -9.29
N LEU A 458 10.30 20.24 -9.03
CA LEU A 458 11.36 21.17 -8.70
C LEU A 458 11.40 21.40 -7.19
N MET A 459 12.58 21.24 -6.62
CA MET A 459 12.82 21.52 -5.21
C MET A 459 13.94 22.54 -5.08
N PRO A 460 13.74 23.61 -4.27
CA PRO A 460 14.81 24.54 -3.97
C PRO A 460 15.95 23.78 -3.29
N SER A 461 17.18 23.99 -3.74
CA SER A 461 18.38 23.40 -3.13
C SER A 461 18.67 24.00 -1.75
N ASP A 462 18.22 25.22 -1.49
CA ASP A 462 18.41 25.94 -0.23
C ASP A 462 17.08 26.23 0.45
N SER A 463 16.72 25.39 1.43
CA SER A 463 15.53 25.58 2.26
C SER A 463 15.80 26.33 3.58
N THR A 464 17.04 26.82 3.79
CA THR A 464 17.46 27.43 5.06
C THR A 464 17.18 28.90 5.16
N GLN A 465 17.33 29.56 4.05
CA GLN A 465 16.70 30.83 3.84
C GLN A 465 15.48 30.51 3.01
N GLN A 466 14.30 30.68 3.58
CA GLN A 466 13.17 30.85 2.72
C GLN A 466 13.40 32.10 1.87
N PRO A 467 14.01 32.00 0.72
CA PRO A 467 13.37 32.57 -0.40
C PRO A 467 12.37 31.47 -0.79
N ALA A 468 11.17 31.55 -0.31
CA ALA A 468 10.07 31.05 -1.07
C ALA A 468 10.44 31.27 -2.53
N VAL A 469 10.45 30.19 -3.33
CA VAL A 469 10.71 30.33 -4.76
C VAL A 469 9.79 31.42 -5.22
N SER A 470 10.36 32.53 -5.64
CA SER A 470 9.56 33.72 -5.92
C SER A 470 8.71 33.45 -7.15
N ALA A 471 7.61 34.17 -7.29
CA ALA A 471 6.81 34.10 -8.52
C ALA A 471 7.65 34.40 -9.77
N ALA A 472 8.72 35.19 -9.62
CA ALA A 472 9.67 35.48 -10.69
C ALA A 472 10.52 34.26 -11.09
N ASP A 473 10.96 33.47 -10.12
CA ASP A 473 11.73 32.23 -10.38
C ASP A 473 10.88 31.20 -11.15
N TYR A 474 9.63 30.99 -10.72
CA TYR A 474 8.70 30.12 -11.45
C TYR A 474 8.41 30.63 -12.85
N SER A 475 8.23 31.94 -13.04
CA SER A 475 8.03 32.53 -14.35
C SER A 475 9.23 32.28 -15.26
N SER A 476 10.47 32.42 -14.72
CA SER A 476 11.70 32.14 -15.44
C SER A 476 11.84 30.68 -15.85
N ILE A 477 11.52 29.77 -14.94
CA ILE A 477 11.54 28.32 -15.21
C ILE A 477 10.51 27.95 -16.29
N LEU A 478 9.27 28.43 -16.17
CA LEU A 478 8.23 28.18 -17.16
C LEU A 478 8.64 28.71 -18.54
N SER A 479 9.18 29.91 -18.60
CA SER A 479 9.68 30.50 -19.86
C SER A 479 10.83 29.69 -20.46
N ALA A 480 11.74 29.17 -19.64
CA ALA A 480 12.84 28.32 -20.10
C ALA A 480 12.34 26.97 -20.63
N LEU A 481 11.33 26.36 -19.97
CA LEU A 481 10.71 25.12 -20.44
C LEU A 481 9.96 25.33 -21.76
N GLU A 482 9.17 26.40 -21.87
CA GLU A 482 8.43 26.71 -23.11
C GLU A 482 9.36 27.07 -24.30
N ALA A 483 10.61 27.47 -24.01
CA ALA A 483 11.62 27.69 -25.04
C ALA A 483 12.31 26.41 -25.54
N MET A 484 12.10 25.27 -24.88
CA MET A 484 12.70 24.00 -25.29
C MET A 484 12.00 23.45 -26.55
N PRO A 485 12.78 22.91 -27.51
CA PRO A 485 12.22 22.27 -28.68
C PRO A 485 11.33 21.07 -28.28
N GLY A 486 10.13 21.02 -28.80
CA GLY A 486 9.16 19.94 -28.49
C GLY A 486 8.15 20.29 -27.39
N VAL A 487 8.41 21.29 -26.55
CA VAL A 487 7.48 21.72 -25.51
C VAL A 487 6.42 22.66 -26.09
N GLN A 488 5.16 22.28 -26.03
CA GLN A 488 4.03 23.09 -26.52
C GLN A 488 3.51 24.09 -25.48
N ALA A 489 3.52 23.72 -24.22
CA ALA A 489 3.13 24.58 -23.11
C ALA A 489 3.71 24.06 -21.80
N ALA A 490 3.97 24.95 -20.86
CA ALA A 490 4.39 24.61 -19.50
C ALA A 490 3.47 25.25 -18.46
N THR A 491 3.26 24.58 -17.35
CA THR A 491 2.44 25.07 -16.23
C THR A 491 2.99 24.60 -14.90
N THR A 492 2.56 25.23 -13.82
CA THR A 492 2.89 24.83 -12.46
C THR A 492 1.63 24.65 -11.63
N GLU A 493 1.66 23.72 -10.68
CA GLU A 493 0.59 23.43 -9.75
C GLU A 493 1.13 22.97 -8.39
N THR A 494 0.45 23.33 -7.29
CA THR A 494 0.79 22.88 -5.93
C THR A 494 0.16 21.53 -5.56
N SER A 495 -1.00 21.19 -6.12
CA SER A 495 -1.78 20.00 -5.79
C SER A 495 -1.90 19.07 -7.00
N VAL A 496 -0.78 18.48 -7.36
CA VAL A 496 -0.63 17.67 -8.57
C VAL A 496 -1.51 16.41 -8.53
N PRO A 497 -2.34 16.17 -9.55
CA PRO A 497 -3.09 14.92 -9.66
C PRO A 497 -2.16 13.70 -9.70
N PHE A 498 -2.51 12.65 -8.99
CA PHE A 498 -1.78 11.37 -8.94
C PHE A 498 -0.32 11.44 -8.50
N SER A 499 0.09 12.51 -7.82
CA SER A 499 1.43 12.65 -7.24
C SER A 499 1.41 12.43 -5.72
N ASP A 500 2.45 11.75 -5.20
CA ASP A 500 2.66 11.60 -3.76
C ASP A 500 3.17 12.90 -3.12
N PHE A 501 3.67 13.84 -3.93
CA PHE A 501 4.17 15.15 -3.52
C PHE A 501 3.14 16.27 -3.68
N SER A 502 1.87 15.97 -3.50
CA SER A 502 0.79 16.95 -3.63
C SER A 502 0.61 17.74 -2.33
N LEU A 503 0.84 19.05 -2.38
CA LEU A 503 0.63 19.96 -1.25
C LEU A 503 -0.83 20.40 -1.23
N ARG A 504 -1.64 19.78 -0.38
CA ARG A 504 -3.05 20.16 -0.22
C ARG A 504 -3.19 21.30 0.78
N MET A 505 -3.74 22.41 0.33
CA MET A 505 -4.09 23.54 1.18
C MET A 505 -5.61 23.58 1.37
N ASN A 506 -6.11 22.90 2.40
CA ASN A 506 -7.52 22.95 2.74
C ASN A 506 -7.81 24.17 3.62
N THR A 507 -8.77 25.00 3.24
CA THR A 507 -9.13 26.21 3.98
C THR A 507 -10.64 26.31 4.15
N SER A 508 -11.05 26.97 5.26
CA SER A 508 -12.45 27.31 5.45
C SER A 508 -12.84 28.47 4.53
N ILE A 509 -14.05 28.41 4.00
CA ILE A 509 -14.57 29.41 3.07
C ILE A 509 -15.87 30.04 3.58
N SER A 510 -16.14 31.27 3.17
CA SER A 510 -17.42 31.95 3.41
C SER A 510 -17.97 32.48 2.09
N LEU A 511 -19.25 32.23 1.87
CA LEU A 511 -19.98 32.57 0.67
C LEU A 511 -21.03 33.65 0.98
N PRO A 512 -21.39 34.50 0.00
CA PRO A 512 -22.42 35.50 0.17
C PRO A 512 -23.78 34.87 0.53
N GLY A 513 -24.50 35.48 1.46
CA GLY A 513 -25.83 35.02 1.87
C GLY A 513 -25.86 33.76 2.75
N ARG A 514 -24.73 33.22 3.13
CA ARG A 514 -24.60 32.10 4.09
C ARG A 514 -23.96 32.54 5.37
N THR A 515 -24.45 32.02 6.49
CA THR A 515 -23.74 32.14 7.76
C THR A 515 -22.43 31.40 7.64
N ALA A 516 -21.31 32.08 7.92
CA ALA A 516 -19.99 31.46 7.87
C ALA A 516 -19.96 30.21 8.75
N SER A 517 -19.72 29.07 8.15
CA SER A 517 -19.57 27.79 8.83
C SER A 517 -18.13 27.31 8.72
N THR A 518 -17.54 26.87 9.82
CA THR A 518 -16.21 26.23 9.83
C THR A 518 -16.21 24.90 9.10
N LEU A 519 -17.38 24.38 8.73
CA LEU A 519 -17.55 23.13 7.98
C LEU A 519 -17.51 23.34 6.45
N ASP A 520 -17.63 24.59 5.97
CA ASP A 520 -17.50 24.89 4.54
C ASP A 520 -16.02 25.03 4.20
N THR A 521 -15.45 24.03 3.56
CA THR A 521 -14.02 23.94 3.21
C THR A 521 -13.80 23.68 1.74
N ALA A 522 -12.73 24.21 1.19
CA ALA A 522 -12.27 23.91 -0.14
C ALA A 522 -10.75 23.73 -0.19
N ASP A 523 -10.29 22.85 -1.07
CA ASP A 523 -8.86 22.73 -1.39
C ASP A 523 -8.44 23.89 -2.29
N ILE A 524 -7.29 24.50 -1.98
CA ILE A 524 -6.68 25.53 -2.82
C ILE A 524 -5.54 24.93 -3.61
N SER A 525 -5.53 25.15 -4.91
CA SER A 525 -4.42 24.85 -5.80
C SER A 525 -3.90 26.13 -6.43
N LEU A 526 -2.61 26.39 -6.32
CA LEU A 526 -1.96 27.48 -7.03
C LEU A 526 -1.53 26.97 -8.39
N ILE A 527 -1.94 27.67 -9.45
CA ILE A 527 -1.70 27.28 -10.84
C ILE A 527 -1.14 28.45 -11.65
N SER A 528 -0.52 28.16 -12.77
CA SER A 528 -0.19 29.19 -13.77
C SER A 528 -1.35 29.40 -14.75
N GLN A 529 -1.33 30.51 -15.47
CA GLN A 529 -2.33 30.84 -16.48
C GLN A 529 -2.46 29.80 -17.61
N ASN A 530 -1.37 29.11 -17.95
CA ASN A 530 -1.33 28.09 -19.00
C ASN A 530 -1.86 26.72 -18.50
N TYR A 531 -2.26 26.60 -17.23
CA TYR A 531 -2.67 25.34 -16.63
C TYR A 531 -3.75 24.62 -17.43
N LEU A 532 -4.84 25.31 -17.76
CA LEU A 532 -5.93 24.70 -18.51
C LEU A 532 -5.51 24.24 -19.91
N LYS A 533 -4.63 25.03 -20.57
CA LYS A 533 -4.12 24.69 -21.89
C LYS A 533 -3.22 23.46 -21.83
N THR A 534 -2.26 23.45 -20.90
CA THR A 534 -1.29 22.35 -20.73
C THR A 534 -1.99 21.05 -20.34
N MET A 535 -3.00 21.11 -19.45
CA MET A 535 -3.75 19.95 -18.98
C MET A 535 -4.91 19.54 -19.92
N GLY A 536 -5.12 20.25 -21.04
CA GLY A 536 -6.20 19.97 -21.97
C GLY A 536 -7.61 20.20 -21.40
N ILE A 537 -7.74 21.08 -20.38
CA ILE A 537 -8.99 21.31 -19.65
C ILE A 537 -9.81 22.42 -20.34
N LYS A 538 -11.09 22.15 -20.57
CA LYS A 538 -12.03 23.14 -21.16
C LYS A 538 -12.79 23.86 -20.04
N ILE A 539 -12.94 25.18 -20.18
CA ILE A 539 -13.78 25.98 -19.28
C ILE A 539 -15.24 25.67 -19.54
N GLU A 540 -16.01 25.42 -18.49
CA GLU A 540 -17.45 25.20 -18.58
C GLU A 540 -18.23 26.52 -18.62
N ALA A 541 -17.80 27.50 -17.82
CA ALA A 541 -18.42 28.84 -17.82
C ALA A 541 -17.41 29.89 -17.36
N GLY A 542 -17.59 31.14 -17.82
CA GLY A 542 -16.74 32.26 -17.46
C GLY A 542 -15.48 32.37 -18.31
N ARG A 543 -14.35 32.77 -17.70
CA ARG A 543 -13.05 32.95 -18.36
C ARG A 543 -11.91 32.29 -17.60
N ASN A 544 -10.81 32.05 -18.30
CA ASN A 544 -9.55 31.60 -17.68
C ASN A 544 -8.85 32.74 -16.92
N LEU A 545 -7.86 32.37 -16.11
CA LEU A 545 -6.88 33.28 -15.54
C LEU A 545 -6.08 33.95 -16.69
N GLN A 546 -5.81 35.23 -16.56
CA GLN A 546 -5.13 36.05 -17.56
C GLN A 546 -3.81 36.60 -17.02
N MET A 547 -2.93 37.09 -17.91
CA MET A 547 -1.69 37.77 -17.51
C MET A 547 -1.95 38.97 -16.59
N SER A 548 -3.06 39.66 -16.78
CA SER A 548 -3.52 40.79 -15.95
C SER A 548 -3.93 40.39 -14.54
N ASP A 549 -4.23 39.09 -14.30
CA ASP A 549 -4.62 38.58 -12.99
C ASP A 549 -3.37 38.21 -12.14
N GLY A 550 -2.32 39.00 -12.17
CA GLY A 550 -1.06 38.78 -11.46
C GLY A 550 -0.94 39.54 -10.14
N ALA A 551 0.29 39.72 -9.70
CA ALA A 551 0.60 40.45 -8.46
C ALA A 551 0.01 41.87 -8.47
N GLY A 552 -0.67 42.26 -7.39
CA GLY A 552 -1.28 43.58 -7.25
C GLY A 552 -2.65 43.78 -7.90
N SER A 553 -3.17 42.76 -8.64
CA SER A 553 -4.53 42.78 -9.13
C SER A 553 -5.54 42.32 -8.05
N ALA A 554 -6.84 42.55 -8.29
CA ALA A 554 -7.87 41.96 -7.45
C ALA A 554 -7.79 40.43 -7.49
N LEU A 555 -7.88 39.77 -6.34
CA LEU A 555 -7.79 38.32 -6.23
C LEU A 555 -8.94 37.65 -6.99
N VAL A 556 -8.59 36.80 -7.95
CA VAL A 556 -9.54 36.04 -8.76
C VAL A 556 -9.26 34.54 -8.68
N CYS A 557 -10.29 33.73 -8.87
CA CYS A 557 -10.15 32.29 -8.80
C CYS A 557 -11.06 31.56 -9.82
N LEU A 558 -10.64 30.34 -10.18
CA LEU A 558 -11.50 29.35 -10.81
C LEU A 558 -11.98 28.36 -9.75
N VAL A 559 -13.11 27.72 -9.99
CA VAL A 559 -13.65 26.68 -9.12
C VAL A 559 -14.02 25.44 -9.95
N ASN A 560 -13.99 24.25 -9.34
CA ASN A 560 -14.45 23.05 -10.02
C ASN A 560 -15.96 22.86 -9.90
N ASP A 561 -16.51 21.94 -10.69
CA ASP A 561 -17.93 21.64 -10.71
C ASP A 561 -18.42 21.05 -9.36
N ALA A 562 -17.56 20.33 -8.61
CA ALA A 562 -17.86 19.87 -7.26
C ALA A 562 -18.11 21.03 -6.29
N PHE A 563 -17.37 22.14 -6.42
CA PHE A 563 -17.61 23.35 -5.67
C PHE A 563 -19.00 23.92 -5.96
N LYS A 564 -19.37 24.00 -7.23
CA LYS A 564 -20.69 24.45 -7.66
C LYS A 564 -21.78 23.56 -7.09
N ARG A 565 -21.68 22.25 -7.26
CA ARG A 565 -22.67 21.28 -6.75
C ARG A 565 -22.87 21.35 -5.25
N ARG A 566 -21.80 21.60 -4.49
CA ARG A 566 -21.85 21.60 -3.03
C ARG A 566 -22.33 22.91 -2.43
N TYR A 567 -21.93 24.04 -3.01
CA TYR A 567 -22.10 25.34 -2.39
C TYR A 567 -23.06 26.28 -3.10
N TRP A 568 -23.40 26.01 -4.35
CA TRP A 568 -24.21 26.91 -5.17
C TRP A 568 -25.48 26.21 -5.67
N TYR A 569 -26.56 26.31 -4.87
CA TYR A 569 -27.85 25.70 -5.21
C TYR A 569 -28.76 26.63 -5.98
N ASP A 570 -28.39 27.90 -6.13
CA ASP A 570 -29.27 28.93 -6.68
C ASP A 570 -29.04 29.15 -8.18
N SER A 571 -30.07 29.56 -8.89
CA SER A 571 -30.04 29.88 -10.34
C SER A 571 -29.26 31.16 -10.67
N THR A 572 -28.78 31.90 -9.65
CA THR A 572 -27.96 33.10 -9.83
C THR A 572 -26.56 32.73 -10.35
N SER A 573 -26.00 33.59 -11.20
CA SER A 573 -24.64 33.38 -11.74
C SER A 573 -23.62 33.36 -10.63
N MET A 574 -22.87 32.25 -10.49
CA MET A 574 -21.75 32.13 -9.59
C MET A 574 -20.54 32.97 -10.06
N ILE A 575 -20.48 33.26 -11.36
CA ILE A 575 -19.39 34.06 -11.93
C ILE A 575 -19.56 35.50 -11.47
N GLY A 576 -18.47 36.08 -10.95
CA GLY A 576 -18.44 37.41 -10.36
C GLY A 576 -18.70 37.45 -8.86
N ALA A 577 -19.17 36.34 -8.25
CA ALA A 577 -19.44 36.29 -6.82
C ALA A 577 -18.15 36.34 -5.98
N PRO A 578 -18.16 37.02 -4.82
CA PRO A 578 -17.02 37.04 -3.92
C PRO A 578 -16.97 35.74 -3.10
N LEU A 579 -15.76 35.16 -3.00
CA LEU A 579 -15.43 34.01 -2.17
C LEU A 579 -14.43 34.48 -1.10
N LYS A 580 -14.79 34.43 0.17
CA LYS A 580 -13.90 34.81 1.26
C LYS A 580 -13.25 33.57 1.85
N PHE A 581 -11.92 33.58 1.96
CA PHE A 581 -11.16 32.57 2.68
C PHE A 581 -11.05 32.93 4.15
N ILE A 582 -11.10 31.92 5.02
CA ILE A 582 -11.01 32.07 6.47
C ILE A 582 -9.78 31.28 6.92
N SER A 583 -8.60 31.90 6.90
CA SER A 583 -7.40 31.31 7.51
C SER A 583 -7.12 31.94 8.87
N ARG A 584 -6.75 31.09 9.83
CA ARG A 584 -6.31 31.52 11.17
C ARG A 584 -4.80 31.65 11.27
N ASN A 585 -4.09 31.16 10.27
CA ASN A 585 -2.63 31.27 10.24
C ASN A 585 -2.21 32.68 9.81
N PRO A 586 -1.52 33.46 10.67
CA PRO A 586 -1.05 34.80 10.33
C PRO A 586 -0.10 34.83 9.11
N SER A 587 0.58 33.70 8.82
CA SER A 587 1.44 33.55 7.65
C SER A 587 0.64 33.48 6.34
N GLU A 588 -0.65 33.17 6.42
CA GLU A 588 -1.57 33.03 5.29
C GLU A 588 -2.46 34.27 5.11
N ARG A 589 -1.93 35.46 5.36
CA ARG A 589 -2.69 36.74 5.29
C ARG A 589 -3.43 36.94 3.96
N LEU A 590 -2.95 36.38 2.86
CA LEU A 590 -3.59 36.44 1.56
C LEU A 590 -4.91 35.63 1.52
N LEU A 591 -5.00 34.56 2.30
CA LEU A 591 -6.22 33.80 2.47
C LEU A 591 -7.27 34.51 3.35
N GLN A 592 -7.02 35.73 3.81
CA GLN A 592 -8.00 36.57 4.48
C GLN A 592 -8.68 37.55 3.51
N GLN A 593 -8.26 37.57 2.24
CA GLN A 593 -8.86 38.40 1.20
C GLN A 593 -10.06 37.70 0.56
N SER A 594 -10.89 38.47 -0.12
CA SER A 594 -12.00 37.93 -0.91
C SER A 594 -11.56 37.77 -2.35
N ALA A 595 -11.60 36.55 -2.87
CA ALA A 595 -11.41 36.27 -4.30
C ALA A 595 -12.72 36.41 -5.06
N ARG A 596 -12.66 36.80 -6.33
CA ARG A 596 -13.83 36.80 -7.21
C ARG A 596 -13.78 35.56 -8.10
N ILE A 597 -14.84 34.79 -8.16
CA ILE A 597 -14.97 33.63 -9.04
C ILE A 597 -15.10 34.13 -10.48
N VAL A 598 -14.14 33.78 -11.34
CA VAL A 598 -14.12 34.22 -12.76
C VAL A 598 -14.44 33.10 -13.74
N GLY A 599 -14.32 31.84 -13.34
CA GLY A 599 -14.65 30.72 -14.21
C GLY A 599 -14.91 29.43 -13.44
N ILE A 600 -15.55 28.49 -14.12
CA ILE A 600 -15.87 27.15 -13.66
C ILE A 600 -15.18 26.16 -14.59
N ILE A 601 -14.53 25.17 -14.02
CA ILE A 601 -13.83 24.09 -14.75
C ILE A 601 -14.39 22.73 -14.32
N PRO A 602 -14.26 21.70 -15.16
CA PRO A 602 -14.66 20.35 -14.79
C PRO A 602 -13.88 19.84 -13.57
N ASP A 603 -14.42 18.82 -12.95
CA ASP A 603 -13.75 18.13 -11.85
C ASP A 603 -12.48 17.43 -12.34
N ILE A 604 -11.39 17.65 -11.63
CA ILE A 604 -10.12 16.99 -11.88
C ILE A 604 -9.92 15.90 -10.82
N MET A 605 -9.72 14.68 -11.27
CA MET A 605 -9.53 13.53 -10.38
C MET A 605 -8.07 13.41 -9.95
N GLY A 606 -7.85 13.12 -8.68
CA GLY A 606 -6.55 12.78 -8.12
C GLY A 606 -6.60 11.45 -7.37
N ASN A 607 -5.48 11.02 -6.78
CA ASN A 607 -5.37 9.77 -6.03
C ASN A 607 -6.43 9.61 -4.92
N GLN A 608 -6.80 10.70 -4.30
CA GLN A 608 -7.69 10.67 -3.13
C GLN A 608 -9.17 10.60 -3.49
N GLU A 609 -9.51 10.92 -4.73
CA GLU A 609 -10.86 10.91 -5.27
C GLU A 609 -11.25 9.58 -5.89
N ILE A 610 -10.31 8.64 -6.11
CA ILE A 610 -10.63 7.32 -6.68
C ILE A 610 -11.63 6.60 -5.79
N GLY A 611 -12.82 6.36 -6.33
CA GLY A 611 -13.92 5.73 -5.61
C GLY A 611 -14.63 6.61 -4.58
N LYS A 612 -14.32 7.93 -4.53
CA LYS A 612 -14.98 8.92 -3.67
C LYS A 612 -15.54 10.06 -4.50
N ALA A 613 -16.39 10.87 -3.89
CA ALA A 613 -16.84 12.11 -4.51
C ALA A 613 -15.68 13.12 -4.56
N ILE A 614 -15.51 13.76 -5.70
CA ILE A 614 -14.49 14.81 -5.89
C ILE A 614 -14.82 15.99 -4.98
N GLU A 615 -13.80 16.51 -4.30
CA GLU A 615 -13.95 17.59 -3.34
C GLU A 615 -13.98 18.97 -4.01
N PRO A 616 -14.65 19.96 -3.38
CA PRO A 616 -14.60 21.34 -3.81
C PRO A 616 -13.16 21.86 -3.85
N LYS A 617 -12.77 22.40 -5.01
CA LYS A 617 -11.41 22.90 -5.24
C LYS A 617 -11.45 24.29 -5.87
N VAL A 618 -10.53 25.14 -5.41
CA VAL A 618 -10.36 26.54 -5.86
C VAL A 618 -8.96 26.67 -6.46
N TYR A 619 -8.89 27.24 -7.64
CA TYR A 619 -7.63 27.44 -8.36
C TYR A 619 -7.32 28.92 -8.45
N ILE A 620 -6.12 29.30 -8.02
CA ILE A 620 -5.66 30.69 -7.94
C ILE A 620 -4.32 30.82 -8.67
N ASP A 621 -4.09 31.94 -9.33
CA ASP A 621 -2.80 32.20 -9.95
C ASP A 621 -1.71 32.35 -8.89
N TYR A 622 -0.63 31.58 -9.04
CA TYR A 622 0.49 31.59 -8.10
C TYR A 622 1.13 32.98 -7.96
N ARG A 623 1.05 33.84 -8.99
CA ARG A 623 1.57 35.21 -8.96
C ARG A 623 0.79 36.14 -8.03
N GLN A 624 -0.41 35.78 -7.65
CA GLN A 624 -1.20 36.48 -6.64
C GLN A 624 -0.80 36.11 -5.20
N PHE A 625 0.09 35.09 -5.06
CA PHE A 625 0.68 34.68 -3.79
C PHE A 625 2.15 35.08 -3.71
N PRO A 626 2.60 35.80 -2.66
CA PRO A 626 3.94 36.40 -2.63
C PRO A 626 5.08 35.40 -2.48
N ALA A 627 4.81 34.18 -1.98
CA ALA A 627 5.83 33.18 -1.78
C ALA A 627 5.22 31.79 -1.55
N THR A 628 5.62 30.81 -2.33
CA THR A 628 5.20 29.42 -2.19
C THR A 628 6.40 28.50 -2.10
N SER A 629 6.44 27.65 -1.07
CA SER A 629 7.43 26.58 -0.96
C SER A 629 6.91 25.32 -1.68
N GLY A 630 7.61 24.91 -2.72
CA GLY A 630 7.39 23.63 -3.41
C GLY A 630 6.17 23.62 -4.34
N MET A 631 6.39 23.85 -5.62
CA MET A 631 5.43 23.61 -6.70
C MET A 631 5.99 22.58 -7.68
N ALA A 632 5.12 21.71 -8.18
CA ALA A 632 5.46 20.86 -9.31
C ALA A 632 5.16 21.58 -10.62
N THR A 633 5.96 21.32 -11.64
CA THR A 633 5.81 21.91 -12.96
C THR A 633 5.48 20.83 -13.96
N PHE A 634 4.45 21.06 -14.76
CA PHE A 634 4.09 20.22 -15.90
C PHE A 634 4.48 20.89 -17.19
N PHE A 635 4.82 20.11 -18.19
CA PHE A 635 4.87 20.57 -19.57
C PHE A 635 4.30 19.48 -20.49
N SER A 636 3.67 19.91 -21.58
CA SER A 636 3.20 19.05 -22.67
C SER A 636 4.22 19.05 -23.80
N GLU A 637 4.55 17.87 -24.29
CA GLU A 637 5.39 17.68 -25.48
C GLU A 637 4.61 17.89 -26.78
#